data_09bc127d52c959dfcce80ce0bc8ffcb9
#
_entry.id   09bc127d52c959dfcce80ce0bc8ffcb9
#
_cell.length_a   1.000
_cell.length_b   1.000
_cell.length_c   1.000
_cell.angle_alpha   90.00
_cell.angle_beta   90.00
_cell.angle_gamma   90.00
#
_symmetry.space_group_name_H-M   'P 1'
#
loop_
_entity.id
_entity.type
_entity.pdbx_description
1 polymer ?
#
loop_
_entity_poly.entity_id
_entity_poly.type
_entity_poly.pdbx_seq_one_letter_code
_entity_poly.pdbx_strand_id
1 'polypeptide(L)'
;MCSSDLFPGDKILGVDGVVALPHLGASTPESEDNCAVMAANEIKDYLENGNIVNSVNLPNVSMSMTGDAKICVIHKNVEGLIAKITTCITEAGMNIENMESKSKKDYAYTVLDVKGNADSVADKIRAGEAVISVRVIK
;
A
#
# COMPACT_ATOMS: atom_id res chain seq x y z
N MET A 1 0.20 14.19 -17.76
CA MET A 1 -1.07 14.84 -18.16
C MET A 1 -1.92 14.93 -16.91
N CYS A 2 -2.14 16.12 -16.33
CA CYS A 2 -3.02 16.27 -15.16
C CYS A 2 -4.45 16.15 -15.65
N SER A 3 -5.13 15.09 -15.29
CA SER A 3 -6.58 15.02 -15.33
C SER A 3 -7.10 15.71 -14.08
N SER A 4 -7.59 16.91 -14.22
CA SER A 4 -8.39 17.55 -13.16
C SER A 4 -9.85 17.31 -13.51
N ASP A 5 -10.61 16.76 -12.55
CA ASP A 5 -12.05 16.65 -12.70
C ASP A 5 -12.65 18.07 -12.71
N LEU A 6 -13.26 18.43 -13.84
CA LEU A 6 -13.94 19.69 -14.01
C LEU A 6 -15.37 19.57 -13.46
N PHE A 7 -15.70 20.42 -12.48
CA PHE A 7 -17.06 20.49 -11.94
C PHE A 7 -17.90 21.55 -12.68
N PRO A 8 -19.25 21.41 -12.72
CA PRO A 8 -20.15 22.34 -13.39
C PRO A 8 -20.18 23.75 -12.77
N GLY A 9 -19.16 24.40 -12.58
CA GLY A 9 -18.98 25.72 -11.97
C GLY A 9 -17.58 26.24 -12.15
N ASP A 10 -16.74 25.47 -12.80
CA ASP A 10 -15.36 25.88 -13.05
C ASP A 10 -15.31 27.06 -14.01
N LYS A 11 -14.59 28.10 -13.64
CA LYS A 11 -14.47 29.37 -14.38
C LYS A 11 -13.86 29.21 -15.78
N ILE A 12 -13.28 28.05 -16.08
CA ILE A 12 -12.67 27.76 -17.39
C ILE A 12 -13.67 27.21 -18.42
N LEU A 13 -14.86 26.83 -17.96
CA LEU A 13 -15.92 26.36 -18.87
C LEU A 13 -16.45 27.54 -19.69
N GLY A 14 -16.46 27.39 -21.01
CA GLY A 14 -16.92 28.43 -21.93
C GLY A 14 -15.89 29.49 -22.30
N VAL A 15 -14.63 29.34 -21.87
CA VAL A 15 -13.53 30.22 -22.33
C VAL A 15 -13.13 29.84 -23.75
N ASP A 16 -12.94 30.86 -24.59
CA ASP A 16 -12.52 30.64 -26.00
C ASP A 16 -11.19 29.89 -26.09
N GLY A 17 -11.13 28.88 -26.95
CA GLY A 17 -9.98 27.99 -27.10
C GLY A 17 -9.91 26.84 -26.08
N VAL A 18 -10.85 26.75 -25.14
CA VAL A 18 -10.94 25.64 -24.17
C VAL A 18 -11.99 24.61 -24.63
N VAL A 19 -11.56 23.36 -24.74
CA VAL A 19 -12.45 22.22 -24.99
C VAL A 19 -12.56 21.44 -23.68
N ALA A 20 -13.72 21.48 -23.05
CA ALA A 20 -14.03 20.72 -21.85
C ALA A 20 -14.70 19.39 -22.24
N LEU A 21 -14.09 18.29 -21.80
CA LEU A 21 -14.64 16.93 -22.00
C LEU A 21 -14.98 16.34 -20.63
N PRO A 22 -16.09 15.62 -20.50
CA PRO A 22 -16.37 14.88 -19.28
C PRO A 22 -15.32 13.77 -19.03
N HIS A 23 -15.23 13.30 -17.79
CA HIS A 23 -14.34 12.20 -17.42
C HIS A 23 -14.89 10.88 -17.98
N LEU A 24 -14.44 10.50 -19.17
CA LEU A 24 -14.97 9.35 -19.93
C LEU A 24 -13.98 8.17 -20.01
N GLY A 25 -12.82 8.23 -19.37
CA GLY A 25 -11.76 7.24 -19.55
C GLY A 25 -12.12 5.80 -19.20
N ALA A 26 -13.13 5.59 -18.36
CA ALA A 26 -13.64 4.27 -17.97
C ALA A 26 -15.14 4.08 -18.32
N SER A 27 -15.69 4.87 -19.24
CA SER A 27 -17.13 4.89 -19.52
C SER A 27 -17.52 4.05 -20.74
N THR A 28 -16.71 3.05 -21.08
CA THR A 28 -17.10 2.01 -22.05
C THR A 28 -17.26 0.68 -21.30
N PRO A 29 -18.17 -0.23 -21.73
CA PRO A 29 -18.34 -1.53 -21.09
C PRO A 29 -17.03 -2.30 -20.91
N GLU A 30 -16.14 -2.30 -21.90
CA GLU A 30 -14.82 -2.94 -21.83
C GLU A 30 -13.91 -2.30 -20.79
N SER A 31 -13.95 -0.97 -20.64
CA SER A 31 -13.15 -0.26 -19.64
C SER A 31 -13.68 -0.51 -18.25
N GLU A 32 -14.98 -0.58 -18.05
CA GLU A 32 -15.62 -0.90 -16.77
C GLU A 32 -15.26 -2.32 -16.32
N ASP A 33 -15.37 -3.30 -17.22
CA ASP A 33 -15.00 -4.69 -16.95
C ASP A 33 -13.50 -4.81 -16.63
N ASN A 34 -12.63 -4.18 -17.41
CA ASN A 34 -11.18 -4.20 -17.17
C ASN A 34 -10.80 -3.54 -15.85
N CYS A 35 -11.42 -2.41 -15.51
CA CYS A 35 -11.18 -1.74 -14.23
C CYS A 35 -11.63 -2.62 -13.04
N ALA A 36 -12.78 -3.28 -13.14
CA ALA A 36 -13.29 -4.17 -12.11
C ALA A 36 -12.37 -5.37 -11.90
N VAL A 37 -11.94 -6.03 -12.99
CA VAL A 37 -11.01 -7.17 -12.94
C VAL A 37 -9.65 -6.75 -12.37
N MET A 38 -9.12 -5.60 -12.79
CA MET A 38 -7.86 -5.08 -12.30
C MET A 38 -7.94 -4.79 -10.79
N ALA A 39 -8.96 -4.09 -10.35
CA ALA A 39 -9.18 -3.78 -8.94
C ALA A 39 -9.33 -5.06 -8.09
N ALA A 40 -10.07 -6.06 -8.58
CA ALA A 40 -10.23 -7.34 -7.91
C ALA A 40 -8.89 -8.08 -7.76
N ASN A 41 -8.07 -8.08 -8.81
CA ASN A 41 -6.74 -8.71 -8.78
C ASN A 41 -5.78 -7.98 -7.83
N GLU A 42 -5.80 -6.66 -7.79
CA GLU A 42 -4.97 -5.87 -6.86
C GLU A 42 -5.38 -6.11 -5.40
N ILE A 43 -6.68 -6.16 -5.12
CA ILE A 43 -7.19 -6.50 -3.78
C ILE A 43 -6.81 -7.93 -3.40
N LYS A 44 -6.95 -8.88 -4.31
CA LYS A 44 -6.55 -10.27 -4.10
C LYS A 44 -5.06 -10.37 -3.79
N ASP A 45 -4.21 -9.73 -4.58
CA ASP A 45 -2.75 -9.76 -4.36
C ASP A 45 -2.37 -9.09 -3.03
N TYR A 46 -3.05 -8.00 -2.65
CA TYR A 46 -2.87 -7.42 -1.32
C TYR A 46 -3.29 -8.38 -0.20
N LEU A 47 -4.43 -9.06 -0.34
CA LEU A 47 -4.94 -9.98 0.68
C LEU A 47 -4.10 -11.25 0.81
N GLU A 48 -3.64 -11.82 -0.30
CA GLU A 48 -2.91 -13.09 -0.33
C GLU A 48 -1.40 -12.89 -0.12
N ASN A 49 -0.83 -11.85 -0.73
CA ASN A 49 0.63 -11.66 -0.79
C ASN A 49 1.14 -10.41 -0.08
N GLY A 50 0.25 -9.51 0.34
CA GLY A 50 0.63 -8.24 0.96
C GLY A 50 1.22 -7.22 -0.01
N ASN A 51 1.10 -7.44 -1.31
CA ASN A 51 1.59 -6.50 -2.32
C ASN A 51 0.64 -5.31 -2.45
N ILE A 52 1.19 -4.12 -2.67
CA ILE A 52 0.41 -2.91 -2.94
C ILE A 52 0.83 -2.36 -4.30
N VAL A 53 -0.14 -2.23 -5.20
CA VAL A 53 0.03 -1.66 -6.54
C VAL A 53 -1.07 -0.63 -6.77
N ASN A 54 -0.75 0.48 -7.42
CA ASN A 54 -1.68 1.55 -7.80
C ASN A 54 -2.50 2.19 -6.65
N SER A 55 -2.06 2.04 -5.41
CA SER A 55 -2.75 2.65 -4.28
C SER A 55 -2.65 4.19 -4.30
N VAL A 56 -3.76 4.87 -4.00
CA VAL A 56 -3.82 6.34 -3.96
C VAL A 56 -3.02 6.91 -2.79
N ASN A 57 -3.02 6.25 -1.65
CA ASN A 57 -2.48 6.74 -0.38
C ASN A 57 -1.25 5.99 0.13
N LEU A 58 -0.96 4.80 -0.39
CA LEU A 58 0.21 4.00 0.01
C LEU A 58 1.18 3.84 -1.16
N PRO A 59 2.47 3.62 -0.89
CA PRO A 59 3.47 3.37 -1.93
C PRO A 59 3.31 1.97 -2.53
N ASN A 60 3.76 1.81 -3.78
CA ASN A 60 3.84 0.50 -4.40
C ASN A 60 4.98 -0.31 -3.78
N VAL A 61 4.62 -1.46 -3.22
CA VAL A 61 5.55 -2.44 -2.64
C VAL A 61 5.12 -3.82 -3.10
N SER A 62 6.05 -4.59 -3.63
CA SER A 62 5.80 -5.96 -4.08
C SER A 62 7.02 -6.83 -3.76
N MET A 63 6.83 -7.82 -2.91
CA MET A 63 7.91 -8.70 -2.45
C MET A 63 7.44 -10.16 -2.47
N SER A 64 8.26 -11.04 -3.04
CA SER A 64 8.03 -12.48 -2.96
C SER A 64 8.31 -12.99 -1.54
N MET A 65 7.58 -13.99 -1.09
CA MET A 65 7.83 -14.68 0.17
C MET A 65 8.84 -15.78 -0.03
N THR A 66 9.90 -15.76 0.76
CA THR A 66 10.97 -16.80 0.79
C THR A 66 11.15 -17.40 2.18
N GLY A 67 10.67 -16.73 3.21
CA GLY A 67 10.63 -17.20 4.59
C GLY A 67 9.36 -17.97 4.94
N ASP A 68 9.08 -18.06 6.23
CA ASP A 68 7.90 -18.77 6.75
C ASP A 68 6.67 -17.88 6.85
N ALA A 69 6.87 -16.56 6.95
CA ALA A 69 5.79 -15.58 7.04
C ALA A 69 6.24 -14.19 6.59
N LYS A 70 5.28 -13.40 6.10
CA LYS A 70 5.42 -11.97 5.88
C LYS A 70 4.73 -11.16 6.96
N ILE A 71 5.42 -10.17 7.51
CA ILE A 71 4.85 -9.16 8.39
C ILE A 71 4.69 -7.89 7.57
N CYS A 72 3.44 -7.49 7.35
CA CYS A 72 3.07 -6.30 6.57
C CYS A 72 2.61 -5.20 7.53
N VAL A 73 3.33 -4.09 7.57
CA VAL A 73 3.11 -2.99 8.52
C VAL A 73 2.77 -1.70 7.76
N ILE A 74 1.58 -1.17 7.99
CA ILE A 74 1.22 0.20 7.61
C ILE A 74 1.48 1.10 8.82
N HIS A 75 2.23 2.15 8.63
CA HIS A 75 2.63 3.03 9.72
C HIS A 75 2.82 4.49 9.27
N LYS A 76 2.90 5.40 10.23
CA LYS A 76 3.30 6.79 9.96
C LYS A 76 4.78 6.84 9.59
N ASN A 77 5.11 7.74 8.68
CA ASN A 77 6.50 7.96 8.25
C ASN A 77 7.24 8.83 9.28
N VAL A 78 7.67 8.22 10.39
CA VAL A 78 8.37 8.87 11.50
C VAL A 78 9.74 8.23 11.73
N GLU A 79 10.66 9.04 12.23
CA GLU A 79 12.04 8.61 12.50
C GLU A 79 12.11 7.46 13.52
N GLY A 80 13.02 6.53 13.30
CA GLY A 80 13.32 5.44 14.22
C GLY A 80 12.30 4.30 14.25
N LEU A 81 11.17 4.40 13.56
CA LEU A 81 10.13 3.38 13.61
C LEU A 81 10.55 2.05 12.96
N ILE A 82 11.25 2.12 11.83
CA ILE A 82 11.79 0.92 11.18
C ILE A 82 12.77 0.20 12.12
N ALA A 83 13.62 0.94 12.81
CA ALA A 83 14.54 0.37 13.79
C ALA A 83 13.79 -0.33 14.94
N LYS A 84 12.70 0.25 15.45
CA LYS A 84 11.85 -0.39 16.47
C LYS A 84 11.21 -1.69 15.95
N ILE A 85 10.70 -1.69 14.73
CA ILE A 85 10.08 -2.87 14.10
C ILE A 85 11.13 -3.99 13.97
N THR A 86 12.31 -3.69 13.42
CA THR A 86 13.38 -4.69 13.25
C THR A 86 13.92 -5.19 14.59
N THR A 87 14.02 -4.32 15.60
CA THR A 87 14.41 -4.72 16.97
C THR A 87 13.42 -5.71 17.56
N CYS A 88 12.11 -5.47 17.44
CA CYS A 88 11.09 -6.41 17.92
C CYS A 88 11.25 -7.82 17.31
N ILE A 89 11.60 -7.89 16.02
CA ILE A 89 11.82 -9.16 15.32
C ILE A 89 13.08 -9.84 15.81
N THR A 90 14.18 -9.09 15.94
CA THR A 90 15.47 -9.61 16.42
C THR A 90 15.38 -10.10 17.87
N GLU A 91 14.72 -9.35 18.76
CA GLU A 91 14.51 -9.75 20.16
C GLU A 91 13.67 -11.03 20.31
N ALA A 92 12.81 -11.32 19.31
CA ALA A 92 12.07 -12.57 19.25
C ALA A 92 12.90 -13.74 18.68
N GLY A 93 14.17 -13.52 18.36
CA GLY A 93 15.06 -14.54 17.81
C GLY A 93 14.76 -14.92 16.36
N MET A 94 14.03 -14.06 15.63
CA MET A 94 13.67 -14.32 14.23
C MET A 94 14.66 -13.67 13.29
N ASN A 95 14.88 -14.33 12.14
CA ASN A 95 15.70 -13.80 11.07
C ASN A 95 14.82 -13.06 10.03
N ILE A 96 15.30 -11.93 9.53
CA ILE A 96 14.70 -11.20 8.41
C ILE A 96 15.42 -11.64 7.15
N GLU A 97 14.71 -12.34 6.27
CA GLU A 97 15.24 -12.80 4.97
C GLU A 97 15.24 -11.66 3.95
N ASN A 98 14.12 -10.93 3.89
CA ASN A 98 13.96 -9.78 3.01
C ASN A 98 13.17 -8.67 3.72
N MET A 99 13.44 -7.43 3.34
CA MET A 99 12.69 -6.27 3.82
C MET A 99 12.56 -5.25 2.70
N GLU A 100 11.36 -4.77 2.51
CA GLU A 100 11.08 -3.63 1.64
C GLU A 100 10.25 -2.59 2.41
N SER A 101 10.72 -1.35 2.44
CA SER A 101 10.02 -0.25 3.08
C SER A 101 10.01 0.96 2.16
N LYS A 102 8.82 1.47 1.89
CA LYS A 102 8.62 2.68 1.10
C LYS A 102 7.67 3.62 1.81
N SER A 103 7.88 4.92 1.61
CA SER A 103 7.00 5.96 2.14
C SER A 103 6.32 6.75 1.01
N LYS A 104 5.14 7.26 1.32
CA LYS A 104 4.39 8.19 0.48
C LYS A 104 3.76 9.24 1.38
N LYS A 105 4.36 10.44 1.38
CA LYS A 105 3.97 11.53 2.30
C LYS A 105 4.09 11.10 3.78
N ASP A 106 2.99 11.15 4.50
CA ASP A 106 2.93 10.89 5.95
C ASP A 106 2.84 9.42 6.33
N TYR A 107 2.70 8.54 5.34
CA TYR A 107 2.54 7.10 5.54
C TYR A 107 3.65 6.30 4.90
N ALA A 108 3.95 5.17 5.50
CA ALA A 108 4.87 4.20 4.96
C ALA A 108 4.27 2.78 5.03
N TYR A 109 4.71 1.95 4.14
CA TYR A 109 4.41 0.53 4.11
C TYR A 109 5.71 -0.25 4.15
N THR A 110 5.85 -1.08 5.17
CA THR A 110 7.02 -1.94 5.38
C THR A 110 6.59 -3.39 5.36
N VAL A 111 7.23 -4.17 4.51
CA VAL A 111 7.03 -5.62 4.41
C VAL A 111 8.32 -6.29 4.82
N LEU A 112 8.21 -7.25 5.73
CA LEU A 112 9.34 -8.04 6.22
C LEU A 112 9.02 -9.53 6.00
N ASP A 113 9.91 -10.20 5.31
CA ASP A 113 9.88 -11.64 5.12
C ASP A 113 10.76 -12.28 6.19
N VAL A 114 10.17 -13.13 7.01
CA VAL A 114 10.82 -13.62 8.24
C VAL A 114 10.74 -15.14 8.35
N LYS A 115 11.74 -15.71 9.04
CA LYS A 115 11.72 -17.10 9.49
C LYS A 115 11.32 -17.19 10.94
N GLY A 116 10.27 -17.98 11.23
CA GLY A 116 9.77 -18.24 12.57
C GLY A 116 8.31 -17.82 12.78
N ASN A 117 7.88 -17.86 14.04
CA ASN A 117 6.48 -17.54 14.38
C ASN A 117 6.27 -16.03 14.50
N ALA A 118 5.70 -15.45 13.44
CA ALA A 118 5.47 -14.02 13.32
C ALA A 118 4.32 -13.47 14.19
N ASP A 119 3.42 -14.31 14.70
CA ASP A 119 2.19 -13.83 15.37
C ASP A 119 2.51 -13.06 16.67
N SER A 120 3.39 -13.59 17.51
CA SER A 120 3.77 -12.95 18.77
C SER A 120 4.48 -11.60 18.59
N VAL A 121 5.23 -11.48 17.50
CA VAL A 121 5.95 -10.25 17.15
C VAL A 121 4.98 -9.23 16.54
N ALA A 122 4.03 -9.68 15.74
CA ALA A 122 3.02 -8.81 15.16
C ALA A 122 2.23 -8.05 16.23
N ASP A 123 1.91 -8.69 17.35
CA ASP A 123 1.20 -8.03 18.46
C ASP A 123 2.07 -6.95 19.14
N LYS A 124 3.36 -7.21 19.33
CA LYS A 124 4.30 -6.22 19.85
C LYS A 124 4.44 -5.02 18.90
N ILE A 125 4.56 -5.27 17.61
CA ILE A 125 4.65 -4.21 16.60
C ILE A 125 3.35 -3.39 16.58
N ARG A 126 2.18 -4.05 16.66
CA ARG A 126 0.85 -3.41 16.66
C ARG A 126 0.66 -2.47 17.83
N ALA A 127 1.29 -2.74 18.96
CA ALA A 127 1.27 -1.86 20.13
C ALA A 127 2.06 -0.55 19.95
N GLY A 128 2.82 -0.40 18.88
CA GLY A 128 3.59 0.81 18.57
C GLY A 128 2.70 2.00 18.22
N GLU A 129 2.95 3.15 18.85
CA GLU A 129 2.13 4.37 18.79
C GLU A 129 1.96 4.94 17.35
N ALA A 130 2.94 4.73 16.48
CA ALA A 130 2.90 5.20 15.08
C ALA A 130 2.47 4.11 14.08
N VAL A 131 2.13 2.92 14.56
CA VAL A 131 1.67 1.79 13.75
C VAL A 131 0.16 1.88 13.56
N ILE A 132 -0.29 1.73 12.32
CA ILE A 132 -1.70 1.82 11.93
C ILE A 132 -2.29 0.43 11.79
N SER A 133 -1.58 -0.45 11.13
CA SER A 133 -2.03 -1.82 10.87
C SER A 133 -0.86 -2.78 10.75
N VAL A 134 -1.04 -3.98 11.28
CA VAL A 134 -0.09 -5.09 11.13
C VAL A 134 -0.85 -6.32 10.67
N ARG A 135 -0.38 -6.96 9.62
CA ARG A 135 -0.89 -8.24 9.11
C ARG A 135 0.24 -9.24 9.01
N VAL A 136 -0.08 -10.48 9.31
CA VAL A 136 0.81 -11.63 9.06
C VAL A 136 0.20 -12.47 7.95
N ILE A 137 1.02 -12.81 6.96
CA ILE A 137 0.67 -13.69 5.84
C ILE A 137 1.58 -14.91 5.94
N LYS A 138 1.00 -16.09 5.83
CA LYS A 138 1.68 -17.39 5.93
C LYS A 138 1.49 -18.19 4.67
#